data_73b31c63c2ef24a11532a18354fbc66e
#
_entry.id   73b31c63c2ef24a11532a18354fbc66e
#
_cell.length_a   1.000
_cell.length_b   1.000
_cell.length_c   1.000
_cell.angle_alpha   90.00
_cell.angle_beta   90.00
_cell.angle_gamma   90.00
#
_symmetry.space_group_name_H-M   'P 1'
#
loop_
_entity.id
_entity.type
_entity.pdbx_description
1 polymer ?
#
loop_
_entity_poly.entity_id
_entity_poly.type
_entity_poly.pdbx_seq_one_letter_code
_entity_poly.pdbx_strand_id
1 'polypeptide(L)'
;GFGGFGGRQSSGQMEAKVSIDLYTALLGGEVMIQLKSGERIKLKIKPETQNGTKVRLRGKGYDRGDGTFGDLIITYNVKLPTNLTEHQKDLLRQMRME
;
A
#
# COMPACT_ATOMS: atom_id res chain seq x y z
N GLY A 1 16.92 -3.90 10.92
CA GLY A 1 17.17 -3.69 10.82
C GLY A 1 17.50 -3.73 10.57
N PHE A 2 17.39 -3.82 10.61
CA PHE A 2 17.76 -3.56 10.40
C PHE A 2 18.43 -3.14 9.95
N GLY A 3 18.19 -2.94 10.08
CA GLY A 3 18.61 -2.15 9.52
C GLY A 3 19.69 -2.06 8.97
N GLY A 4 20.21 -1.82 9.36
CA GLY A 4 21.30 -1.48 8.95
C GLY A 4 21.68 -1.95 7.71
N PHE A 5 21.50 -2.76 7.41
CA PHE A 5 21.93 -3.06 6.39
C PHE A 5 21.78 -2.39 5.34
N GLY A 6 21.58 -1.36 5.57
CA GLY A 6 21.49 -0.55 4.60
C GLY A 6 22.34 -0.78 3.45
N GLY A 7 23.40 -1.13 3.62
CA GLY A 7 24.29 -1.18 2.55
C GLY A 7 23.84 -1.90 1.35
N ARG A 8 22.79 -2.50 1.45
CA ARG A 8 22.43 -3.15 0.41
C ARG A 8 21.79 -2.47 -0.63
N GLN A 9 21.85 -1.27 -0.66
CA GLN A 9 21.14 -0.53 -1.57
C GLN A 9 21.49 -0.78 -2.95
N SER A 10 22.46 -1.43 -3.25
CA SER A 10 22.79 -1.69 -4.62
C SER A 10 21.68 -2.45 -5.35
N SER A 11 20.74 -2.96 -4.63
CA SER A 11 19.59 -3.60 -5.25
C SER A 11 18.66 -2.62 -5.93
N GLY A 12 18.74 -1.34 -5.59
CA GLY A 12 17.81 -0.35 -6.13
C GLY A 12 16.42 -0.44 -5.56
N GLN A 13 16.22 -1.19 -4.52
CA GLN A 13 14.89 -1.37 -3.94
C GLN A 13 14.42 -0.10 -3.25
N MET A 14 13.21 0.31 -3.55
CA MET A 14 12.58 1.47 -2.94
C MET A 14 11.37 0.99 -2.16
N GLU A 15 11.12 1.62 -1.02
CA GLU A 15 9.97 1.27 -0.20
C GLU A 15 9.10 2.48 0.01
N ALA A 16 7.79 2.27 -0.01
CA ALA A 16 6.82 3.32 0.19
C ALA A 16 5.61 2.77 0.91
N LYS A 17 4.90 3.65 1.61
CA LYS A 17 3.65 3.28 2.26
C LYS A 17 2.53 4.02 1.60
N VAL A 18 1.41 3.33 1.38
CA VAL A 18 0.23 3.90 0.76
C VAL A 18 -0.94 3.66 1.69
N SER A 19 -1.62 4.73 2.09
CA SER A 19 -2.79 4.60 2.95
C SER A 19 -4.01 4.32 2.10
N ILE A 20 -4.80 3.35 2.54
CA ILE A 20 -6.10 3.05 1.92
C ILE A 20 -7.13 3.03 3.02
N ASP A 21 -8.37 3.35 2.68
CA ASP A 21 -9.41 3.35 3.69
C ASP A 21 -9.92 1.93 3.91
N LEU A 22 -10.65 1.76 5.01
CA LEU A 22 -11.18 0.46 5.39
C LEU A 22 -12.04 -0.15 4.30
N TYR A 23 -12.88 0.67 3.66
CA TYR A 23 -13.83 0.14 2.68
C TYR A 23 -13.12 -0.36 1.42
N THR A 24 -12.10 0.37 0.96
CA THR A 24 -11.31 -0.07 -0.18
C THR A 24 -10.56 -1.34 0.16
N ALA A 25 -10.02 -1.43 1.38
CA ALA A 25 -9.31 -2.63 1.79
C ALA A 25 -10.22 -3.85 1.83
N LEU A 26 -11.44 -3.69 2.36
CA LEU A 26 -12.33 -4.84 2.53
C LEU A 26 -13.10 -5.19 1.26
N LEU A 27 -13.52 -4.18 0.51
CA LEU A 27 -14.37 -4.42 -0.66
C LEU A 27 -13.60 -4.46 -1.97
N GLY A 28 -12.34 -4.02 -1.93
CA GLY A 28 -11.55 -3.90 -3.14
C GLY A 28 -11.78 -2.57 -3.82
N GLY A 29 -10.92 -2.25 -4.75
CA GLY A 29 -11.02 -1.00 -5.48
C GLY A 29 -9.70 -0.69 -6.13
N GLU A 30 -9.49 0.60 -6.39
CA GLU A 30 -8.28 1.05 -7.04
C GLU A 30 -7.79 2.32 -6.39
N VAL A 31 -6.48 2.49 -6.31
CA VAL A 31 -5.90 3.74 -5.86
C VAL A 31 -4.84 4.15 -6.86
N MET A 32 -4.70 5.45 -7.07
CA MET A 32 -3.72 5.99 -7.98
C MET A 32 -2.58 6.57 -7.16
N ILE A 33 -1.34 6.20 -7.48
CA ILE A 33 -0.20 6.81 -6.82
C ILE A 33 0.65 7.49 -7.87
N GLN A 34 1.43 8.46 -7.43
CA GLN A 34 2.34 9.17 -8.32
C GLN A 34 3.76 8.96 -7.79
N LEU A 35 4.64 8.52 -8.67
CA LEU A 35 6.03 8.30 -8.32
C LEU A 35 6.80 9.62 -8.40
N LYS A 36 7.99 9.64 -7.81
CA LYS A 36 8.82 10.84 -7.86
C LYS A 36 9.15 11.26 -9.28
N SER A 37 9.17 10.31 -10.20
CA SER A 37 9.43 10.61 -11.61
C SER A 37 8.27 11.31 -12.28
N GLY A 38 7.11 11.39 -11.61
CA GLY A 38 5.89 11.93 -12.21
C GLY A 38 4.99 10.87 -12.79
N GLU A 39 5.47 9.66 -12.90
CA GLU A 39 4.67 8.57 -13.44
C GLU A 39 3.52 8.24 -12.47
N ARG A 40 2.34 8.00 -13.02
CA ARG A 40 1.18 7.61 -12.21
C ARG A 40 0.92 6.14 -12.42
N ILE A 41 0.64 5.46 -11.31
CA ILE A 41 0.40 4.02 -11.34
C ILE A 41 -0.92 3.77 -10.64
N LYS A 42 -1.76 2.94 -11.29
CA LYS A 42 -3.02 2.53 -10.70
C LYS A 42 -2.79 1.20 -9.99
N LEU A 43 -3.10 1.17 -8.70
CA LEU A 43 -2.95 -0.05 -7.92
C LEU A 43 -4.32 -0.66 -7.71
N LYS A 44 -4.47 -1.92 -8.07
CA LYS A 44 -5.71 -2.62 -7.87
C LYS A 44 -5.67 -3.30 -6.50
N ILE A 45 -6.64 -2.96 -5.67
CA ILE A 45 -6.71 -3.49 -4.30
C ILE A 45 -7.69 -4.64 -4.29
N LYS A 46 -7.22 -5.81 -3.90
CA LYS A 46 -8.08 -6.98 -3.81
C LYS A 46 -8.98 -6.87 -2.58
N PRO A 47 -10.20 -7.43 -2.62
CA PRO A 47 -11.03 -7.48 -1.43
C PRO A 47 -10.31 -8.17 -0.27
N GLU A 48 -10.61 -7.71 0.94
CA GLU A 48 -10.04 -8.28 2.18
C GLU A 48 -8.53 -8.12 2.29
N THR A 49 -8.00 -7.06 1.68
CA THR A 49 -6.60 -6.72 1.83
C THR A 49 -6.34 -6.27 3.27
N GLN A 50 -5.33 -6.86 3.89
CA GLN A 50 -5.01 -6.59 5.28
C GLN A 50 -3.99 -5.48 5.42
N ASN A 51 -3.99 -4.85 6.60
CA ASN A 51 -3.00 -3.85 6.92
C ASN A 51 -1.61 -4.48 6.88
N GLY A 52 -0.66 -3.80 6.28
CA GLY A 52 0.70 -4.32 6.17
C GLY A 52 0.96 -5.18 4.96
N THR A 53 -0.06 -5.37 4.11
CA THR A 53 0.13 -6.13 2.87
C THR A 53 1.11 -5.41 1.97
N LYS A 54 2.04 -6.16 1.40
CA LYS A 54 3.05 -5.58 0.52
C LYS A 54 2.83 -6.03 -0.91
N VAL A 55 3.09 -5.12 -1.84
CA VAL A 55 3.08 -5.45 -3.27
C VAL A 55 4.37 -4.97 -3.88
N ARG A 56 4.86 -5.69 -4.87
CA ARG A 56 6.09 -5.35 -5.56
C ARG A 56 5.78 -4.84 -6.95
N LEU A 57 6.34 -3.68 -7.29
CA LEU A 57 6.24 -3.13 -8.63
C LEU A 57 7.62 -3.21 -9.24
N ARG A 58 7.80 -4.09 -10.18
CA ARG A 58 9.09 -4.33 -10.79
C ARG A 58 9.54 -3.17 -11.65
N GLY A 59 10.80 -2.80 -11.49
CA GLY A 59 11.37 -1.74 -12.32
C GLY A 59 10.93 -0.34 -11.93
N LYS A 60 10.27 -0.16 -10.79
CA LYS A 60 9.80 1.14 -10.35
C LYS A 60 10.58 1.69 -9.16
N GLY A 61 11.68 1.06 -8.80
CA GLY A 61 12.53 1.51 -7.71
C GLY A 61 13.60 2.49 -8.16
N TYR A 62 14.71 2.50 -7.44
CA TYR A 62 15.80 3.41 -7.74
C TYR A 62 16.61 2.92 -8.95
N ASP A 63 17.22 3.89 -9.65
CA ASP A 63 18.13 3.62 -10.73
C ASP A 63 19.35 2.90 -10.15
N ARG A 64 19.73 1.78 -10.73
CA ARG A 64 20.90 1.05 -10.27
C ARG A 64 22.21 1.56 -10.87
N GLY A 65 22.13 2.49 -11.81
CA GLY A 65 23.31 3.04 -12.44
C GLY A 65 23.80 2.29 -13.66
N ASP A 66 23.17 1.18 -13.99
CA ASP A 66 23.57 0.38 -15.15
C ASP A 66 22.48 0.33 -16.21
N GLY A 67 21.56 1.26 -16.17
CA GLY A 67 20.45 1.28 -17.11
C GLY A 67 19.23 0.51 -16.67
N THR A 68 19.30 -0.10 -15.49
CA THR A 68 18.14 -0.83 -14.95
C THR A 68 17.68 -0.17 -13.66
N PHE A 69 16.46 -0.53 -13.23
CA PHE A 69 15.87 0.00 -12.02
C PHE A 69 15.51 -1.15 -11.08
N GLY A 70 15.63 -0.91 -9.79
CA GLY A 70 15.17 -1.89 -8.81
C GLY A 70 13.67 -1.89 -8.70
N ASP A 71 13.17 -2.55 -7.69
CA ASP A 71 11.72 -2.70 -7.48
C ASP A 71 11.22 -1.70 -6.45
N LEU A 72 9.95 -1.36 -6.56
CA LEU A 72 9.26 -0.55 -5.56
C LEU A 72 8.37 -1.48 -4.74
N ILE A 73 8.61 -1.51 -3.44
CA ILE A 73 7.79 -2.31 -2.52
C ILE A 73 6.84 -1.35 -1.82
N ILE A 74 5.56 -1.57 -2.02
CA ILE A 74 4.52 -0.75 -1.41
C ILE A 74 3.89 -1.52 -0.26
N THR A 75 3.81 -0.88 0.90
CA THR A 75 3.12 -1.44 2.06
C THR A 75 1.82 -0.68 2.24
N TYR A 76 0.70 -1.38 2.27
CA TYR A 76 -0.60 -0.74 2.48
C TYR A 76 -0.81 -0.50 3.96
N ASN A 77 -1.24 0.71 4.27
CA ASN A 77 -1.61 1.10 5.62
C ASN A 77 -3.12 1.35 5.62
N VAL A 78 -3.86 0.46 6.25
CA VAL A 78 -5.33 0.55 6.26
C VAL A 78 -5.75 1.51 7.36
N LYS A 79 -6.51 2.54 6.99
CA LYS A 79 -6.99 3.51 7.95
C LYS A 79 -8.42 3.22 8.33
N LEU A 80 -8.69 3.21 9.62
CA LEU A 80 -10.05 3.03 10.10
C LEU A 80 -10.76 4.37 10.10
N PRO A 81 -12.05 4.39 9.73
CA PRO A 81 -12.79 5.65 9.74
C PRO A 81 -13.01 6.14 11.16
N THR A 82 -13.19 7.45 11.28
CA THR A 82 -13.49 8.07 12.56
C THR A 82 -14.82 8.82 12.42
N ASN A 83 -15.36 9.28 13.55
CA ASN A 83 -16.63 10.02 13.57
C ASN A 83 -17.76 9.24 12.94
N LEU A 84 -17.87 7.97 13.30
CA LEU A 84 -18.93 7.12 12.77
C LEU A 84 -20.29 7.55 13.34
N THR A 85 -21.30 7.54 12.47
CA THR A 85 -22.67 7.79 12.92
C THR A 85 -23.17 6.58 13.69
N GLU A 86 -24.28 6.78 14.44
CA GLU A 86 -24.87 5.66 15.15
C GLU A 86 -25.36 4.58 14.21
N HIS A 87 -25.84 4.99 13.03
CA HIS A 87 -26.27 4.03 12.04
C HIS A 87 -25.09 3.19 11.56
N GLN A 88 -23.95 3.81 11.31
CA GLN A 88 -22.75 3.09 10.88
C GLN A 88 -22.29 2.11 11.95
N LYS A 89 -22.34 2.51 13.20
CA LYS A 89 -21.96 1.62 14.30
C LYS A 89 -22.91 0.43 14.38
N ASP A 90 -24.20 0.67 14.15
CA ASP A 90 -25.16 -0.43 14.15
C ASP A 90 -24.89 -1.42 13.03
N LEU A 91 -24.54 -0.93 11.85
CA LEU A 91 -24.20 -1.81 10.75
C LEU A 91 -22.99 -2.67 11.09
N LEU A 92 -21.98 -2.09 11.76
CA LEU A 92 -20.81 -2.84 12.17
C LEU A 92 -21.17 -3.90 13.22
N ARG A 93 -22.09 -3.56 14.15
CA ARG A 93 -22.53 -4.53 15.15
C ARG A 93 -23.23 -5.71 14.49
N GLN A 94 -24.06 -5.43 13.50
CA GLN A 94 -24.74 -6.49 12.77
C GLN A 94 -23.76 -7.38 12.03
N MET A 95 -22.75 -6.77 11.42
CA MET A 95 -21.74 -7.50 10.71
C MET A 95 -20.97 -8.42 11.67
N ARG A 96 -20.64 -7.90 12.86
CA ARG A 96 -19.87 -8.68 13.83
C ARG A 96 -20.62 -9.90 14.32
N MET A 97 -21.95 -9.84 14.30
CA MET A 97 -22.79 -10.91 14.83
C MET A 97 -23.05 -12.04 13.85
N GLU A 98 -22.66 -11.90 12.61
CA GLU A 98 -22.88 -12.96 11.62
C GLU A 98 -21.94 -14.13 11.76
#